data_e8b92e7f3ead97e4e715b9cf3173d2e4
#
_entry.id   e8b92e7f3ead97e4e715b9cf3173d2e4
#
_cell.length_a   1.000
_cell.length_b   1.000
_cell.length_c   1.000
_cell.angle_alpha   90.00
_cell.angle_beta   90.00
_cell.angle_gamma   90.00
#
_symmetry.space_group_name_H-M   'P 1'
#
loop_
_entity.id
_entity.type
_entity.pdbx_description
1 polymer ?
#
loop_
_entity_poly.entity_id
_entity_poly.type
_entity_poly.pdbx_seq_one_letter_code
_entity_poly.pdbx_strand_id
1 'polypeptide(L)'
;MSYLPTSIRLRIEELFRKRDGGIHTIFCTSTLLEGVNLPADNLFITDYKNGSYPMSAVEFRNLIGRVGRIQYSLYGNAFLVCLPDVNIEPTNYVSLLRKEVEPQILSIDTISDKEKEYVRDCLKEGKTKLEKLNGQTNEAFALMRKAANILLRDIMLDRKGRISREFESILSDEDVALIKQQFTGRQNEPDDDINISLDQVSTLVDAIANGLDYPNVNIYGYVGYQPTLDFLEKLCDAFDWETYESGTLGKLKDGKHANLRFYATLLTQWLTGNGIKYMIDQAIGYKRGKNIYIKGESVPFVDGPEHHNKVIEDTLNNVNDIILFRLSNYFMRFSTELKKYKRKDFLANDWYEFVEYGTTNKTCILLQKNGFSPEVATYIQKHEDLYIERTEDGVRIKMAVLQCPRKSVQGEARTVYNNVPELFVTE
;
A
#
# COMPACT_ATOMS: atom_id res chain seq x y z
N MET A 1 -16.34 1.22 10.07
CA MET A 1 -14.95 0.73 10.25
C MET A 1 -14.04 1.02 9.06
N SER A 2 -14.52 1.21 7.84
CA SER A 2 -13.70 1.39 6.62
C SER A 2 -12.73 2.58 6.67
N TYR A 3 -13.08 3.64 7.36
CA TYR A 3 -12.28 4.87 7.44
C TYR A 3 -11.50 5.02 8.76
N LEU A 4 -11.45 3.97 9.57
CA LEU A 4 -10.66 4.00 10.82
C LEU A 4 -9.21 3.62 10.53
N PRO A 5 -8.23 4.32 11.13
CA PRO A 5 -6.85 3.91 11.11
C PRO A 5 -6.69 2.45 11.55
N THR A 6 -5.73 1.76 10.93
CA THR A 6 -5.53 0.31 11.17
C THR A 6 -5.36 -0.02 12.66
N SER A 7 -4.63 0.80 13.42
CA SER A 7 -4.43 0.63 14.86
C SER A 7 -5.74 0.69 15.66
N ILE A 8 -6.64 1.60 15.31
CA ILE A 8 -7.96 1.71 15.94
C ILE A 8 -8.82 0.51 15.56
N ARG A 9 -8.80 0.10 14.30
CA ARG A 9 -9.54 -1.07 13.81
C ARG A 9 -9.09 -2.34 14.52
N LEU A 10 -7.79 -2.60 14.60
CA LEU A 10 -7.23 -3.74 15.34
C LEU A 10 -7.62 -3.74 16.82
N ARG A 11 -7.64 -2.56 17.45
CA ARG A 11 -8.07 -2.43 18.84
C ARG A 11 -9.56 -2.75 19.03
N ILE A 12 -10.41 -2.31 18.11
CA ILE A 12 -11.85 -2.67 18.12
C ILE A 12 -12.02 -4.18 17.93
N GLU A 13 -11.28 -4.78 17.00
CA GLU A 13 -11.29 -6.24 16.79
C GLU A 13 -10.88 -7.02 18.04
N GLU A 14 -9.80 -6.57 18.70
CA GLU A 14 -9.33 -7.18 19.95
C GLU A 14 -10.39 -7.08 21.05
N LEU A 15 -11.02 -5.92 21.22
CA LEU A 15 -12.08 -5.69 22.21
C LEU A 15 -13.33 -6.53 21.89
N PHE A 16 -13.68 -6.70 20.61
CA PHE A 16 -14.80 -7.52 20.19
C PHE A 16 -14.57 -9.03 20.44
N ARG A 17 -13.32 -9.49 20.37
CA ARG A 17 -12.97 -10.89 20.69
C ARG A 17 -13.03 -11.22 22.18
N LYS A 18 -13.02 -10.22 23.06
CA LYS A 18 -13.11 -10.42 24.51
C LYS A 18 -14.55 -10.72 24.91
N ARG A 19 -14.78 -11.89 25.51
CA ARG A 19 -16.12 -12.29 26.00
C ARG A 19 -16.58 -11.48 27.22
N ASP A 20 -15.63 -11.08 28.07
CA ASP A 20 -15.92 -10.36 29.32
C ASP A 20 -15.43 -8.91 29.22
N GLY A 21 -16.36 -7.95 29.24
CA GLY A 21 -16.06 -6.51 29.29
C GLY A 21 -15.60 -5.88 27.99
N GLY A 22 -15.81 -6.55 26.84
CA GLY A 22 -15.49 -6.04 25.51
C GLY A 22 -16.63 -5.33 24.80
N ILE A 23 -16.46 -5.12 23.52
CA ILE A 23 -17.53 -4.62 22.64
C ILE A 23 -18.39 -5.82 22.23
N HIS A 24 -19.70 -5.77 22.46
CA HIS A 24 -20.63 -6.87 22.15
C HIS A 24 -21.37 -6.66 20.83
N THR A 25 -21.42 -5.44 20.31
CA THR A 25 -22.13 -5.10 19.07
C THR A 25 -21.30 -4.14 18.24
N ILE A 26 -21.15 -4.44 16.95
CA ILE A 26 -20.46 -3.58 16.00
C ILE A 26 -21.38 -3.27 14.84
N PHE A 27 -21.55 -2.00 14.51
CA PHE A 27 -22.14 -1.54 13.26
C PHE A 27 -21.02 -1.26 12.25
N CYS A 28 -21.13 -1.84 11.08
CA CYS A 28 -20.14 -1.68 10.02
C CYS A 28 -20.77 -1.68 8.64
N THR A 29 -20.05 -1.13 7.69
CA THR A 29 -20.37 -1.18 6.28
C THR A 29 -19.74 -2.43 5.64
N SER A 30 -19.63 -2.46 4.32
CA SER A 30 -18.99 -3.55 3.55
C SER A 30 -17.56 -3.94 3.95
N THR A 31 -16.92 -3.19 4.86
CA THR A 31 -15.61 -3.55 5.43
C THR A 31 -15.54 -4.91 6.11
N LEU A 32 -16.67 -5.47 6.53
CA LEU A 32 -16.71 -6.87 6.97
C LEU A 32 -16.47 -7.87 5.82
N LEU A 33 -16.65 -7.46 4.58
CA LEU A 33 -16.38 -8.30 3.41
C LEU A 33 -14.87 -8.48 3.18
N GLU A 34 -14.06 -7.50 3.58
CA GLU A 34 -12.63 -7.44 3.30
C GLU A 34 -11.78 -7.76 4.54
N GLY A 35 -11.30 -8.99 4.64
CA GLY A 35 -10.15 -9.36 5.48
C GLY A 35 -10.31 -9.33 7.01
N VAL A 36 -11.38 -8.78 7.56
CA VAL A 36 -11.57 -8.67 9.00
C VAL A 36 -12.06 -10.01 9.58
N ASN A 37 -11.30 -10.58 10.50
CA ASN A 37 -11.65 -11.84 11.15
C ASN A 37 -12.37 -11.60 12.48
N LEU A 38 -13.65 -11.20 12.43
CA LEU A 38 -14.48 -11.01 13.61
C LEU A 38 -15.39 -12.22 13.80
N PRO A 39 -15.20 -13.02 14.86
CA PRO A 39 -16.15 -14.07 15.19
C PRO A 39 -17.43 -13.42 15.75
N ALA A 40 -18.55 -13.66 15.10
CA ALA A 40 -19.85 -13.21 15.58
C ALA A 40 -20.80 -14.41 15.75
N ASP A 41 -21.56 -14.39 16.82
CA ASP A 41 -22.64 -15.39 17.03
C ASP A 41 -23.87 -15.03 16.20
N ASN A 42 -24.14 -13.73 16.04
CA ASN A 42 -25.28 -13.20 15.31
C ASN A 42 -24.81 -12.11 14.34
N LEU A 43 -25.25 -12.19 13.09
CA LEU A 43 -25.04 -11.21 12.05
C LEU A 43 -26.39 -10.67 11.56
N PHE A 44 -26.58 -9.36 11.58
CA PHE A 44 -27.75 -8.70 11.06
C PHE A 44 -27.38 -7.98 9.75
N ILE A 45 -27.92 -8.44 8.62
CA ILE A 45 -27.67 -7.84 7.31
C ILE A 45 -28.86 -6.92 7.00
N THR A 46 -28.61 -5.62 6.99
CA THR A 46 -29.65 -4.60 6.83
C THR A 46 -29.75 -4.06 5.40
N ASP A 47 -28.86 -4.46 4.50
CA ASP A 47 -28.91 -4.13 3.09
C ASP A 47 -28.33 -5.28 2.23
N TYR A 48 -28.91 -5.53 1.08
CA TYR A 48 -28.42 -6.50 0.10
C TYR A 48 -27.42 -5.89 -0.88
N LYS A 49 -27.11 -4.60 -0.76
CA LYS A 49 -26.19 -3.85 -1.62
C LYS A 49 -24.83 -3.65 -0.94
N ASN A 50 -23.81 -3.56 -1.79
CA ASN A 50 -22.50 -3.05 -1.44
C ASN A 50 -22.33 -1.70 -2.17
N GLY A 51 -22.47 -0.60 -1.43
CA GLY A 51 -22.59 0.72 -2.02
C GLY A 51 -23.86 0.87 -2.86
N SER A 52 -23.70 1.22 -4.13
CA SER A 52 -24.84 1.44 -5.05
C SER A 52 -25.29 0.17 -5.81
N TYR A 53 -24.56 -0.94 -5.68
CA TYR A 53 -24.83 -2.16 -6.47
C TYR A 53 -25.21 -3.33 -5.57
N PRO A 54 -26.10 -4.24 -6.04
CA PRO A 54 -26.37 -5.50 -5.33
C PRO A 54 -25.09 -6.30 -5.10
N MET A 55 -24.96 -6.92 -3.93
CA MET A 55 -23.84 -7.83 -3.64
C MET A 55 -23.80 -8.97 -4.66
N SER A 56 -22.60 -9.42 -4.99
CA SER A 56 -22.42 -10.68 -5.70
C SER A 56 -22.74 -11.87 -4.77
N ALA A 57 -23.02 -13.04 -5.35
CA ALA A 57 -23.26 -14.26 -4.56
C ALA A 57 -22.08 -14.61 -3.67
N VAL A 58 -20.85 -14.35 -4.14
CA VAL A 58 -19.61 -14.58 -3.39
C VAL A 58 -19.49 -13.63 -2.19
N GLU A 59 -19.71 -12.32 -2.39
CA GLU A 59 -19.69 -11.33 -1.32
C GLU A 59 -20.71 -11.67 -0.23
N PHE A 60 -21.94 -11.99 -0.66
CA PHE A 60 -23.02 -12.32 0.27
C PHE A 60 -22.74 -13.61 1.07
N ARG A 61 -22.22 -14.66 0.43
CA ARG A 61 -21.83 -15.91 1.12
C ARG A 61 -20.62 -15.71 2.03
N ASN A 62 -19.64 -14.90 1.61
CA ASN A 62 -18.51 -14.52 2.46
C ASN A 62 -18.96 -13.76 3.70
N LEU A 63 -19.97 -12.88 3.57
CA LEU A 63 -20.55 -12.16 4.68
C LEU A 63 -21.24 -13.09 5.67
N ILE A 64 -22.12 -13.98 5.17
CA ILE A 64 -22.80 -14.99 6.01
C ILE A 64 -21.77 -15.92 6.64
N GLY A 65 -20.73 -16.34 5.94
CA GLY A 65 -19.66 -17.20 6.44
C GLY A 65 -18.80 -16.58 7.57
N ARG A 66 -19.09 -15.33 7.99
CA ARG A 66 -18.44 -14.70 9.14
C ARG A 66 -19.02 -15.10 10.48
N VAL A 67 -20.18 -15.75 10.52
CA VAL A 67 -20.80 -16.28 11.74
C VAL A 67 -20.52 -17.78 11.91
N GLY A 68 -20.56 -18.28 13.15
CA GLY A 68 -20.43 -19.71 13.44
C GLY A 68 -19.06 -20.30 13.12
N ARG A 69 -17.96 -19.62 13.46
CA ARG A 69 -16.61 -20.18 13.27
C ARG A 69 -16.27 -21.22 14.32
N ILE A 70 -15.81 -22.39 13.88
CA ILE A 70 -15.54 -23.58 14.69
C ILE A 70 -14.70 -23.31 15.94
N GLN A 71 -13.78 -22.35 15.90
CA GLN A 71 -12.95 -21.96 17.06
C GLN A 71 -13.72 -21.26 18.18
N TYR A 72 -14.92 -20.71 17.89
CA TYR A 72 -15.69 -19.90 18.82
C TYR A 72 -17.10 -20.39 19.02
N SER A 73 -17.76 -20.92 17.99
CA SER A 73 -19.12 -21.47 18.02
C SER A 73 -19.31 -22.46 16.88
N LEU A 74 -20.04 -23.53 17.12
CA LEU A 74 -20.37 -24.56 16.11
C LEU A 74 -21.38 -24.02 15.05
N TYR A 75 -22.16 -23.02 15.40
CA TYR A 75 -23.14 -22.39 14.51
C TYR A 75 -23.31 -20.93 14.88
N GLY A 76 -23.75 -20.16 13.91
CA GLY A 76 -24.07 -18.74 14.05
C GLY A 76 -25.34 -18.41 13.29
N ASN A 77 -25.99 -17.34 13.66
CA ASN A 77 -27.23 -16.89 13.04
C ASN A 77 -26.99 -15.69 12.13
N ALA A 78 -27.44 -15.76 10.89
CA ALA A 78 -27.49 -14.63 9.98
C ALA A 78 -28.97 -14.19 9.80
N PHE A 79 -29.29 -13.00 10.26
CA PHE A 79 -30.59 -12.39 10.16
C PHE A 79 -30.62 -11.42 8.96
N LEU A 80 -31.55 -11.67 8.04
CA LEU A 80 -31.76 -10.82 6.87
C LEU A 80 -32.86 -9.83 7.24
N VAL A 81 -32.50 -8.57 7.43
CA VAL A 81 -33.40 -7.54 7.97
C VAL A 81 -34.04 -6.76 6.84
N CYS A 82 -35.36 -6.77 6.81
CA CYS A 82 -36.16 -5.93 5.91
C CYS A 82 -36.63 -4.69 6.66
N LEU A 83 -36.14 -3.53 6.28
CA LEU A 83 -36.49 -2.25 6.88
C LEU A 83 -37.66 -1.62 6.09
N PRO A 84 -38.78 -1.25 6.74
CA PRO A 84 -39.95 -0.71 6.07
C PRO A 84 -39.68 0.55 5.22
N ASP A 85 -38.74 1.36 5.68
CA ASP A 85 -38.43 2.66 5.06
C ASP A 85 -37.40 2.56 3.90
N VAL A 86 -36.83 1.38 3.65
CA VAL A 86 -35.73 1.18 2.69
C VAL A 86 -36.13 0.08 1.73
N ASN A 87 -37.12 0.17 0.98
CA ASN A 87 -37.59 -0.70 -0.13
C ASN A 87 -36.80 -2.02 -0.34
N ILE A 88 -36.51 -2.76 0.75
CA ILE A 88 -35.78 -4.01 0.78
C ILE A 88 -36.75 -5.12 1.08
N GLU A 89 -36.98 -5.95 0.07
CA GLU A 89 -37.90 -7.09 0.16
C GLU A 89 -37.14 -8.39 0.46
N PRO A 90 -37.79 -9.38 1.12
CA PRO A 90 -37.20 -10.71 1.35
C PRO A 90 -36.70 -11.36 0.05
N THR A 91 -37.35 -11.10 -1.07
CA THR A 91 -36.99 -11.60 -2.39
C THR A 91 -35.58 -11.19 -2.83
N ASN A 92 -35.09 -10.01 -2.42
CA ASN A 92 -33.76 -9.55 -2.74
C ASN A 92 -32.70 -10.48 -2.10
N TYR A 93 -32.88 -10.84 -0.85
CA TYR A 93 -31.98 -11.76 -0.15
C TYR A 93 -32.09 -13.21 -0.65
N VAL A 94 -33.33 -13.67 -0.90
CA VAL A 94 -33.56 -15.03 -1.42
C VAL A 94 -32.91 -15.21 -2.79
N SER A 95 -32.95 -14.19 -3.64
CA SER A 95 -32.26 -14.22 -4.93
C SER A 95 -30.75 -14.40 -4.77
N LEU A 96 -30.11 -13.70 -3.82
CA LEU A 96 -28.68 -13.84 -3.53
C LEU A 96 -28.32 -15.20 -2.95
N LEU A 97 -29.16 -15.77 -2.08
CA LEU A 97 -28.94 -17.10 -1.51
C LEU A 97 -29.04 -18.20 -2.58
N ARG A 98 -29.94 -18.06 -3.54
CA ARG A 98 -30.17 -19.04 -4.62
C ARG A 98 -29.23 -18.88 -5.79
N LYS A 99 -28.61 -17.70 -5.96
CA LYS A 99 -27.68 -17.44 -7.05
C LYS A 99 -26.48 -18.37 -6.93
N GLU A 100 -26.18 -19.10 -8.01
CA GLU A 100 -24.97 -19.89 -8.07
C GLU A 100 -23.73 -18.98 -7.95
N VAL A 101 -22.70 -19.48 -7.29
CA VAL A 101 -21.42 -18.78 -7.23
C VAL A 101 -20.79 -18.89 -8.59
N GLU A 102 -20.65 -17.75 -9.26
CA GLU A 102 -19.90 -17.66 -10.50
C GLU A 102 -18.46 -18.12 -10.27
N PRO A 103 -17.87 -18.89 -11.21
CA PRO A 103 -16.46 -19.25 -11.11
C PRO A 103 -15.61 -17.97 -10.91
N GLN A 104 -14.72 -17.99 -9.93
CA GLN A 104 -13.79 -16.89 -9.75
C GLN A 104 -12.80 -16.88 -10.91
N ILE A 105 -12.93 -15.91 -11.79
CA ILE A 105 -12.02 -15.68 -12.90
C ILE A 105 -10.79 -14.96 -12.31
N LEU A 106 -9.61 -15.50 -12.53
CA LEU A 106 -8.38 -14.79 -12.17
C LEU A 106 -8.20 -13.60 -13.10
N SER A 107 -7.66 -12.52 -12.56
CA SER A 107 -7.43 -11.30 -13.36
C SER A 107 -6.65 -11.57 -14.65
N ILE A 108 -5.73 -12.54 -14.63
CA ILE A 108 -4.97 -12.92 -15.84
C ILE A 108 -5.83 -13.49 -16.96
N ASP A 109 -6.90 -14.19 -16.62
CA ASP A 109 -7.82 -14.78 -17.60
C ASP A 109 -8.65 -13.70 -18.33
N THR A 110 -8.59 -12.45 -17.88
CA THR A 110 -9.26 -11.29 -18.51
C THR A 110 -8.43 -10.62 -19.60
N ILE A 111 -7.18 -11.02 -19.79
CA ILE A 111 -6.32 -10.50 -20.87
C ILE A 111 -6.83 -11.07 -22.20
N SER A 112 -7.26 -10.19 -23.09
CA SER A 112 -7.78 -10.58 -24.41
C SER A 112 -6.67 -11.11 -25.31
N ASP A 113 -7.05 -11.93 -26.30
CA ASP A 113 -6.09 -12.47 -27.27
C ASP A 113 -5.36 -11.36 -28.04
N LYS A 114 -6.05 -10.25 -28.34
CA LYS A 114 -5.44 -9.07 -28.95
C LYS A 114 -4.34 -8.46 -28.08
N GLU A 115 -4.54 -8.40 -26.75
CA GLU A 115 -3.50 -7.92 -25.81
C GLU A 115 -2.36 -8.91 -25.72
N LYS A 116 -2.64 -10.22 -25.72
CA LYS A 116 -1.61 -11.25 -25.71
C LYS A 116 -0.76 -11.21 -26.98
N GLU A 117 -1.38 -11.07 -28.16
CA GLU A 117 -0.66 -10.91 -29.45
C GLU A 117 0.21 -9.66 -29.45
N TYR A 118 -0.30 -8.53 -28.96
CA TYR A 118 0.48 -7.30 -28.86
C TYR A 118 1.70 -7.46 -27.94
N VAL A 119 1.54 -8.11 -26.79
CA VAL A 119 2.66 -8.42 -25.88
C VAL A 119 3.69 -9.30 -26.57
N ARG A 120 3.27 -10.41 -27.24
CA ARG A 120 4.16 -11.28 -28.01
C ARG A 120 4.97 -10.50 -29.03
N ASP A 121 4.32 -9.68 -29.83
CA ASP A 121 4.95 -8.94 -30.93
C ASP A 121 5.95 -7.90 -30.39
N CYS A 122 5.61 -7.18 -29.32
CA CYS A 122 6.56 -6.29 -28.64
C CYS A 122 7.79 -7.03 -28.13
N LEU A 123 7.62 -8.18 -27.47
CA LEU A 123 8.74 -8.96 -26.94
C LEU A 123 9.62 -9.52 -28.06
N LYS A 124 9.06 -9.96 -29.19
CA LYS A 124 9.80 -10.39 -30.37
C LYS A 124 10.67 -9.28 -30.97
N GLU A 125 10.21 -8.03 -30.89
CA GLU A 125 10.98 -6.85 -31.29
C GLU A 125 11.98 -6.39 -30.22
N GLY A 126 12.07 -7.09 -29.10
CA GLY A 126 12.93 -6.72 -27.97
C GLY A 126 12.45 -5.51 -27.19
N LYS A 127 11.17 -5.18 -27.27
CA LYS A 127 10.55 -4.04 -26.57
C LYS A 127 9.83 -4.52 -25.32
N THR A 128 10.07 -3.84 -24.20
CA THR A 128 9.33 -4.02 -22.94
C THR A 128 8.45 -2.81 -22.61
N LYS A 129 8.70 -1.68 -23.27
CA LYS A 129 7.79 -0.53 -23.20
C LYS A 129 6.52 -0.84 -23.99
N LEU A 130 5.41 -1.00 -23.28
CA LEU A 130 4.11 -1.24 -23.86
C LEU A 130 3.30 0.05 -23.86
N GLU A 131 2.47 0.23 -24.89
CA GLU A 131 1.54 1.33 -25.01
C GLU A 131 0.12 0.87 -24.66
N LYS A 132 -0.68 1.78 -24.13
CA LYS A 132 -2.08 1.51 -23.83
C LYS A 132 -2.88 1.36 -25.13
N LEU A 133 -3.56 0.23 -25.27
CA LEU A 133 -4.38 -0.01 -26.45
C LEU A 133 -5.65 0.86 -26.42
N ASN A 134 -6.17 1.17 -27.61
CA ASN A 134 -7.38 2.00 -27.72
C ASN A 134 -8.57 1.35 -27.00
N GLY A 135 -9.21 2.12 -26.12
CA GLY A 135 -10.35 1.66 -25.30
C GLY A 135 -9.96 0.85 -24.05
N GLN A 136 -8.67 0.60 -23.80
CA GLN A 136 -8.20 -0.14 -22.62
C GLN A 136 -8.29 0.73 -21.35
N THR A 137 -8.74 0.15 -20.23
CA THR A 137 -8.70 0.83 -18.91
C THR A 137 -7.29 0.86 -18.35
N ASN A 138 -7.04 1.70 -17.33
CA ASN A 138 -5.73 1.74 -16.66
C ASN A 138 -5.41 0.42 -15.95
N GLU A 139 -6.42 -0.23 -15.38
CA GLU A 139 -6.28 -1.52 -14.71
C GLU A 139 -5.92 -2.63 -15.69
N ALA A 140 -6.60 -2.70 -16.86
CA ALA A 140 -6.30 -3.67 -17.90
C ALA A 140 -4.90 -3.45 -18.48
N PHE A 141 -4.49 -2.20 -18.68
CA PHE A 141 -3.13 -1.87 -19.11
C PHE A 141 -2.08 -2.30 -18.08
N ALA A 142 -2.30 -2.01 -16.81
CA ALA A 142 -1.40 -2.45 -15.74
C ALA A 142 -1.27 -3.98 -15.67
N LEU A 143 -2.40 -4.69 -15.86
CA LEU A 143 -2.42 -6.15 -15.90
C LEU A 143 -1.66 -6.71 -17.10
N MET A 144 -1.87 -6.16 -18.30
CA MET A 144 -1.16 -6.54 -19.51
C MET A 144 0.36 -6.39 -19.33
N ARG A 145 0.81 -5.29 -18.73
CA ARG A 145 2.24 -5.05 -18.43
C ARG A 145 2.81 -6.09 -17.46
N LYS A 146 2.10 -6.38 -16.37
CA LYS A 146 2.51 -7.41 -15.41
C LYS A 146 2.63 -8.78 -16.07
N ALA A 147 1.68 -9.12 -16.92
CA ALA A 147 1.73 -10.38 -17.67
C ALA A 147 2.94 -10.43 -18.61
N ALA A 148 3.24 -9.33 -19.29
CA ALA A 148 4.43 -9.25 -20.17
C ALA A 148 5.74 -9.42 -19.38
N ASN A 149 5.87 -8.76 -18.20
CA ASN A 149 7.05 -8.91 -17.35
C ASN A 149 7.21 -10.36 -16.85
N ILE A 150 6.12 -10.99 -16.40
CA ILE A 150 6.14 -12.39 -15.94
C ILE A 150 6.47 -13.32 -17.11
N LEU A 151 5.83 -13.13 -18.27
CA LEU A 151 6.09 -13.94 -19.45
C LEU A 151 7.55 -13.86 -19.88
N LEU A 152 8.11 -12.67 -19.98
CA LEU A 152 9.51 -12.46 -20.31
C LEU A 152 10.44 -13.16 -19.31
N ARG A 153 10.19 -12.98 -18.01
CA ARG A 153 10.95 -13.67 -16.96
C ARG A 153 10.86 -15.19 -17.09
N ASP A 154 9.67 -15.73 -17.30
CA ASP A 154 9.45 -17.17 -17.41
C ASP A 154 10.18 -17.73 -18.65
N ILE A 155 10.15 -17.02 -19.78
CA ILE A 155 10.89 -17.37 -20.99
C ILE A 155 12.41 -17.38 -20.74
N MET A 156 12.94 -16.32 -20.10
CA MET A 156 14.39 -16.19 -19.86
C MET A 156 14.92 -17.21 -18.86
N LEU A 157 14.10 -17.62 -17.89
CA LEU A 157 14.46 -18.59 -16.85
C LEU A 157 14.02 -20.03 -17.15
N ASP A 158 13.50 -20.31 -18.34
CA ASP A 158 12.95 -21.63 -18.73
C ASP A 158 11.89 -22.15 -17.75
N ARG A 159 11.07 -21.25 -17.21
CA ARG A 159 9.99 -21.59 -16.28
C ARG A 159 8.66 -21.70 -17.03
N LYS A 160 7.84 -22.70 -16.65
CA LYS A 160 6.46 -22.83 -17.12
C LYS A 160 5.50 -22.42 -16.01
N GLY A 161 5.26 -21.11 -15.91
CA GLY A 161 4.28 -20.54 -14.99
C GLY A 161 2.85 -20.57 -15.55
N ARG A 162 1.91 -20.07 -14.79
CA ARG A 162 0.51 -19.94 -15.25
C ARG A 162 0.40 -18.94 -16.41
N ILE A 163 1.10 -17.80 -16.33
CA ILE A 163 1.11 -16.80 -17.40
C ILE A 163 1.62 -17.39 -18.71
N SER A 164 2.73 -18.13 -18.67
CA SER A 164 3.28 -18.80 -19.86
C SER A 164 2.26 -19.72 -20.51
N ARG A 165 1.44 -20.46 -19.72
CA ARG A 165 0.37 -21.32 -20.24
C ARG A 165 -0.73 -20.55 -20.94
N GLU A 166 -1.13 -19.37 -20.40
CA GLU A 166 -2.13 -18.51 -21.06
C GLU A 166 -1.66 -17.97 -22.42
N PHE A 167 -0.37 -17.97 -22.67
CA PHE A 167 0.22 -17.59 -23.95
C PHE A 167 0.57 -18.77 -24.86
N GLU A 168 0.45 -20.03 -24.41
CA GLU A 168 0.82 -21.21 -25.20
C GLU A 168 0.07 -21.31 -26.56
N SER A 169 -1.17 -20.82 -26.64
CA SER A 169 -1.96 -20.84 -27.87
C SER A 169 -1.47 -19.87 -28.95
N ILE A 170 -0.66 -18.87 -28.59
CA ILE A 170 -0.22 -17.78 -29.47
C ILE A 170 1.30 -17.66 -29.58
N LEU A 171 2.08 -18.40 -28.76
CA LEU A 171 3.54 -18.43 -28.76
C LEU A 171 4.02 -19.73 -29.38
N SER A 172 4.72 -19.63 -30.49
CA SER A 172 5.47 -20.78 -31.07
C SER A 172 6.83 -20.92 -30.39
N ASP A 173 7.46 -22.10 -30.55
CA ASP A 173 8.83 -22.32 -30.08
C ASP A 173 9.83 -21.36 -30.77
N GLU A 174 9.55 -20.97 -32.02
CA GLU A 174 10.32 -19.99 -32.77
C GLU A 174 10.20 -18.59 -32.15
N ASP A 175 9.00 -18.19 -31.72
CA ASP A 175 8.78 -16.93 -31.02
C ASP A 175 9.56 -16.90 -29.70
N VAL A 176 9.52 -17.98 -28.94
CA VAL A 176 10.26 -18.10 -27.66
C VAL A 176 11.78 -17.99 -27.91
N ALA A 177 12.31 -18.67 -28.94
CA ALA A 177 13.72 -18.59 -29.29
C ALA A 177 14.12 -17.17 -29.70
N LEU A 178 13.29 -16.51 -30.50
CA LEU A 178 13.54 -15.13 -30.94
C LEU A 178 13.52 -14.16 -29.73
N ILE A 179 12.53 -14.27 -28.84
CA ILE A 179 12.46 -13.45 -27.60
C ILE A 179 13.73 -13.69 -26.78
N LYS A 180 14.14 -14.93 -26.53
CA LYS A 180 15.39 -15.21 -25.81
C LYS A 180 16.59 -14.53 -26.47
N GLN A 181 16.72 -14.62 -27.79
CA GLN A 181 17.81 -13.98 -28.53
C GLN A 181 17.80 -12.44 -28.31
N GLN A 182 16.63 -11.80 -28.31
CA GLN A 182 16.51 -10.36 -28.15
C GLN A 182 16.93 -9.87 -26.74
N PHE A 183 16.75 -10.69 -25.71
CA PHE A 183 16.98 -10.30 -24.32
C PHE A 183 18.25 -10.90 -23.71
N THR A 184 18.86 -11.89 -24.29
CA THR A 184 20.13 -12.49 -23.83
C THR A 184 21.27 -11.46 -23.92
N GLY A 185 22.03 -11.33 -22.84
CA GLY A 185 23.21 -10.45 -22.77
C GLY A 185 22.90 -8.98 -22.59
N ARG A 186 21.66 -8.61 -22.30
CA ARG A 186 21.33 -7.24 -21.89
C ARG A 186 21.87 -6.95 -20.50
N GLN A 187 22.18 -5.68 -20.23
CA GLN A 187 22.70 -5.22 -18.94
C GLN A 187 21.71 -5.49 -17.79
N ASN A 188 20.41 -5.37 -18.06
CA ASN A 188 19.35 -5.63 -17.10
C ASN A 188 18.61 -6.90 -17.50
N GLU A 189 18.49 -7.83 -16.56
CA GLU A 189 17.74 -9.08 -16.73
C GLU A 189 16.38 -8.99 -16.03
N PRO A 190 15.35 -9.71 -16.51
CA PRO A 190 14.08 -9.83 -15.83
C PRO A 190 14.27 -10.41 -14.43
N ASP A 191 13.64 -9.77 -13.44
CA ASP A 191 13.67 -10.21 -12.04
C ASP A 191 12.26 -10.49 -11.50
N ASP A 192 12.12 -10.67 -10.19
CA ASP A 192 10.85 -10.97 -9.55
C ASP A 192 9.97 -9.73 -9.34
N ASP A 193 10.45 -8.52 -9.65
CA ASP A 193 9.63 -7.29 -9.59
C ASP A 193 8.76 -7.14 -10.84
N ILE A 194 7.59 -7.71 -10.78
CA ILE A 194 6.62 -7.70 -11.89
C ILE A 194 5.93 -6.33 -12.11
N ASN A 195 6.11 -5.37 -11.20
CA ASN A 195 5.48 -4.06 -11.30
C ASN A 195 6.29 -3.06 -12.13
N ILE A 196 7.60 -3.25 -12.22
CA ILE A 196 8.54 -2.39 -12.94
C ILE A 196 9.04 -3.15 -14.17
N SER A 197 8.88 -2.58 -15.36
CA SER A 197 9.32 -3.19 -16.61
C SER A 197 10.80 -2.90 -16.91
N LEU A 198 11.44 -3.71 -17.75
CA LEU A 198 12.87 -3.56 -18.06
C LEU A 198 13.24 -2.22 -18.68
N ASP A 199 12.35 -1.61 -19.46
CA ASP A 199 12.56 -0.25 -19.99
C ASP A 199 12.65 0.76 -18.85
N GLN A 200 11.77 0.68 -17.86
CA GLN A 200 11.84 1.55 -16.66
C GLN A 200 13.13 1.31 -15.86
N VAL A 201 13.55 0.03 -15.71
CA VAL A 201 14.82 -0.29 -15.03
C VAL A 201 16.00 0.28 -15.78
N SER A 202 16.03 0.15 -17.11
CA SER A 202 17.13 0.67 -17.94
C SER A 202 17.24 2.20 -17.83
N THR A 203 16.12 2.91 -17.98
CA THR A 203 16.10 4.37 -17.82
C THR A 203 16.52 4.81 -16.41
N LEU A 204 16.11 4.05 -15.38
CA LEU A 204 16.51 4.31 -14.00
C LEU A 204 18.00 4.14 -13.78
N VAL A 205 18.59 3.05 -14.29
CA VAL A 205 20.04 2.78 -14.19
C VAL A 205 20.84 3.89 -14.88
N ASP A 206 20.39 4.33 -16.05
CA ASP A 206 21.00 5.45 -16.78
C ASP A 206 20.90 6.75 -15.97
N ALA A 207 19.76 7.03 -15.38
CA ALA A 207 19.58 8.21 -14.53
C ALA A 207 20.49 8.19 -13.29
N ILE A 208 20.66 7.02 -12.64
CA ILE A 208 21.60 6.83 -11.52
C ILE A 208 23.03 7.05 -11.97
N ALA A 209 23.42 6.49 -13.13
CA ALA A 209 24.76 6.70 -13.70
C ALA A 209 25.03 8.18 -14.01
N ASN A 210 24.00 8.95 -14.37
CA ASN A 210 24.05 10.38 -14.59
C ASN A 210 23.88 11.22 -13.30
N GLY A 211 23.98 10.59 -12.12
CA GLY A 211 24.03 11.26 -10.82
C GLY A 211 22.69 11.44 -10.12
N LEU A 212 21.64 10.71 -10.52
CA LEU A 212 20.41 10.68 -9.74
C LEU A 212 20.66 9.97 -8.41
N ASP A 213 20.40 10.69 -7.31
CA ASP A 213 20.57 10.18 -5.94
C ASP A 213 19.47 10.78 -5.06
N TYR A 214 19.29 10.21 -3.88
CA TYR A 214 18.35 10.74 -2.89
C TYR A 214 18.74 12.14 -2.41
N PRO A 215 17.78 13.06 -2.24
CA PRO A 215 18.04 14.35 -1.63
C PRO A 215 18.63 14.19 -0.23
N ASN A 216 19.60 15.05 0.11
CA ASN A 216 20.23 15.01 1.41
C ASN A 216 19.28 15.40 2.54
N VAL A 217 19.37 14.66 3.64
CA VAL A 217 18.73 15.00 4.92
C VAL A 217 19.66 15.96 5.66
N ASN A 218 19.15 17.07 6.17
CA ASN A 218 19.94 18.01 6.93
C ASN A 218 20.29 17.45 8.34
N ILE A 219 21.15 18.15 9.08
CA ILE A 219 21.60 17.75 10.41
C ILE A 219 20.48 17.59 11.46
N TYR A 220 19.31 18.17 11.20
CA TYR A 220 18.12 18.05 12.06
C TYR A 220 17.15 16.96 11.61
N GLY A 221 17.51 16.19 10.59
CA GLY A 221 16.63 15.14 10.05
C GLY A 221 15.54 15.63 9.11
N TYR A 222 15.59 16.88 8.63
CA TYR A 222 14.59 17.39 7.70
C TYR A 222 15.04 17.31 6.25
N VAL A 223 14.07 17.09 5.39
CA VAL A 223 14.23 17.14 3.94
C VAL A 223 13.54 18.40 3.40
N GLY A 224 14.23 19.12 2.51
CA GLY A 224 13.67 20.32 1.88
C GLY A 224 12.56 19.98 0.87
N TYR A 225 11.52 20.82 0.82
CA TYR A 225 10.44 20.66 -0.15
C TYR A 225 10.94 20.68 -1.60
N GLN A 226 11.73 21.69 -1.98
CA GLN A 226 12.20 21.83 -3.36
C GLN A 226 13.09 20.66 -3.79
N PRO A 227 14.10 20.23 -3.02
CA PRO A 227 14.87 19.04 -3.35
C PRO A 227 14.02 17.78 -3.49
N THR A 228 12.96 17.64 -2.69
CA THR A 228 12.02 16.51 -2.79
C THR A 228 11.22 16.59 -4.09
N LEU A 229 10.72 17.75 -4.45
CA LEU A 229 9.97 17.94 -5.69
C LEU A 229 10.86 17.66 -6.92
N ASP A 230 12.05 18.23 -6.97
CA ASP A 230 13.01 18.03 -8.06
C ASP A 230 13.39 16.53 -8.19
N PHE A 231 13.50 15.83 -7.08
CA PHE A 231 13.74 14.39 -7.08
C PHE A 231 12.55 13.59 -7.63
N LEU A 232 11.32 13.92 -7.20
CA LEU A 232 10.12 13.27 -7.72
C LEU A 232 9.91 13.54 -9.22
N GLU A 233 10.23 14.73 -9.71
CA GLU A 233 10.19 15.06 -11.14
C GLU A 233 11.19 14.20 -11.92
N LYS A 234 12.43 14.05 -11.45
CA LYS A 234 13.43 13.16 -12.06
C LYS A 234 13.01 11.68 -12.01
N LEU A 235 12.38 11.25 -10.94
CA LEU A 235 11.82 9.89 -10.88
C LEU A 235 10.65 9.70 -11.84
N CYS A 236 9.84 10.73 -12.05
CA CYS A 236 8.76 10.71 -13.04
C CYS A 236 9.31 10.40 -14.43
N ASP A 237 10.40 11.06 -14.82
CA ASP A 237 11.08 10.82 -16.09
C ASP A 237 11.71 9.42 -16.11
N ALA A 238 12.45 9.03 -15.05
CA ALA A 238 13.17 7.77 -14.98
C ALA A 238 12.24 6.56 -15.05
N PHE A 239 11.08 6.62 -14.42
CA PHE A 239 10.08 5.55 -14.38
C PHE A 239 8.96 5.71 -15.41
N ASP A 240 8.97 6.74 -16.24
CA ASP A 240 7.92 7.06 -17.22
C ASP A 240 6.52 7.08 -16.55
N TRP A 241 6.37 7.82 -15.45
CA TRP A 241 5.10 7.88 -14.73
C TRP A 241 3.97 8.50 -15.55
N GLU A 242 4.28 9.33 -16.55
CA GLU A 242 3.27 9.86 -17.48
C GLU A 242 2.55 8.74 -18.22
N THR A 243 3.27 7.70 -18.61
CA THR A 243 2.69 6.51 -19.25
C THR A 243 2.10 5.56 -18.21
N TYR A 244 2.84 5.26 -17.16
CA TYR A 244 2.54 4.13 -16.29
C TYR A 244 1.73 4.50 -15.04
N GLU A 245 1.74 5.76 -14.64
CA GLU A 245 1.02 6.31 -13.50
C GLU A 245 0.17 7.53 -13.90
N SER A 246 -0.35 7.56 -15.13
CA SER A 246 -1.08 8.69 -15.72
C SER A 246 -2.29 9.18 -14.92
N GLY A 247 -2.86 8.33 -14.07
CA GLY A 247 -3.97 8.69 -13.16
C GLY A 247 -3.52 9.30 -11.83
N THR A 248 -2.24 9.14 -11.44
CA THR A 248 -1.71 9.43 -10.10
C THR A 248 -0.43 10.24 -10.15
N LEU A 249 0.74 9.57 -10.05
CA LEU A 249 2.06 10.23 -9.97
C LEU A 249 2.40 11.00 -11.26
N GLY A 250 2.09 10.43 -12.42
CA GLY A 250 2.34 11.04 -13.74
C GLY A 250 1.18 11.86 -14.30
N LYS A 251 0.16 12.16 -13.48
CA LYS A 251 -1.02 12.89 -13.96
C LYS A 251 -0.67 14.29 -14.42
N LEU A 252 -0.91 14.55 -15.71
CA LEU A 252 -0.75 15.86 -16.31
C LEU A 252 -2.04 16.69 -16.25
N LYS A 253 -1.89 17.98 -15.99
CA LYS A 253 -2.92 18.99 -16.15
C LYS A 253 -2.25 20.24 -16.74
N ASP A 254 -2.75 20.69 -17.89
CA ASP A 254 -2.19 21.84 -18.61
C ASP A 254 -0.66 21.70 -18.88
N GLY A 255 -0.23 20.48 -19.25
CA GLY A 255 1.17 20.15 -19.53
C GLY A 255 2.11 20.16 -18.33
N LYS A 256 1.57 20.16 -17.10
CA LYS A 256 2.35 20.11 -15.85
C LYS A 256 1.91 18.95 -14.99
N HIS A 257 2.82 18.39 -14.22
CA HIS A 257 2.50 17.35 -13.23
C HIS A 257 1.61 17.92 -12.13
N ALA A 258 0.31 17.60 -12.20
CA ALA A 258 -0.70 18.23 -11.36
C ALA A 258 -0.53 17.89 -9.87
N ASN A 259 -0.04 16.70 -9.58
CA ASN A 259 -0.05 16.13 -8.24
C ASN A 259 1.33 16.11 -7.56
N LEU A 260 2.45 16.15 -8.29
CA LEU A 260 3.79 15.98 -7.70
C LEU A 260 4.10 17.02 -6.62
N ARG A 261 3.66 18.27 -6.79
CA ARG A 261 3.82 19.33 -5.77
C ARG A 261 3.11 18.98 -4.45
N PHE A 262 1.91 18.44 -4.57
CA PHE A 262 1.15 17.98 -3.40
C PHE A 262 1.82 16.76 -2.76
N TYR A 263 2.27 15.80 -3.57
CA TYR A 263 2.94 14.60 -3.07
C TYR A 263 4.31 14.91 -2.45
N ALA A 264 5.06 15.88 -2.99
CA ALA A 264 6.27 16.37 -2.35
C ALA A 264 6.00 16.97 -0.96
N THR A 265 4.93 17.76 -0.81
CA THR A 265 4.51 18.29 0.50
C THR A 265 4.12 17.15 1.45
N LEU A 266 3.32 16.21 0.98
CA LEU A 266 2.86 15.08 1.79
C LEU A 266 4.05 14.21 2.23
N LEU A 267 4.98 13.92 1.34
CA LEU A 267 6.18 13.13 1.60
C LEU A 267 7.10 13.84 2.61
N THR A 268 7.37 15.14 2.43
CA THR A 268 8.19 15.89 3.39
C THR A 268 7.56 15.91 4.78
N GLN A 269 6.25 16.08 4.89
CA GLN A 269 5.52 16.02 6.17
C GLN A 269 5.62 14.64 6.80
N TRP A 270 5.46 13.57 6.01
CA TRP A 270 5.58 12.19 6.47
C TRP A 270 6.97 11.91 7.06
N LEU A 271 8.02 12.34 6.38
CA LEU A 271 9.41 12.12 6.76
C LEU A 271 9.85 12.93 7.99
N THR A 272 9.08 13.95 8.42
CA THR A 272 9.39 14.70 9.66
C THR A 272 9.30 13.84 10.93
N GLY A 273 8.59 12.72 10.88
CA GLY A 273 8.36 11.87 12.06
C GLY A 273 7.35 12.45 13.07
N ASN A 274 6.63 13.52 12.71
CA ASN A 274 5.61 14.12 13.58
C ASN A 274 4.29 13.32 13.61
N GLY A 275 4.19 12.29 12.76
CA GLY A 275 3.07 11.37 12.71
C GLY A 275 1.83 11.90 11.97
N ILE A 276 0.87 10.98 11.79
CA ILE A 276 -0.32 11.22 10.96
C ILE A 276 -1.22 12.34 11.50
N LYS A 277 -1.29 12.52 12.83
CA LYS A 277 -2.07 13.62 13.44
C LYS A 277 -1.59 14.98 12.97
N TYR A 278 -0.28 15.20 12.95
CA TYR A 278 0.29 16.45 12.45
C TYR A 278 -0.09 16.70 10.99
N MET A 279 -0.03 15.69 10.14
CA MET A 279 -0.41 15.80 8.73
C MET A 279 -1.89 16.16 8.56
N ILE A 280 -2.76 15.56 9.35
CA ILE A 280 -4.20 15.86 9.37
C ILE A 280 -4.43 17.31 9.80
N ASP A 281 -3.80 17.77 10.89
CA ASP A 281 -3.93 19.14 11.38
C ASP A 281 -3.46 20.16 10.31
N GLN A 282 -2.36 19.88 9.61
CA GLN A 282 -1.89 20.70 8.48
C GLN A 282 -2.88 20.70 7.31
N ALA A 283 -3.45 19.54 6.97
CA ALA A 283 -4.43 19.41 5.89
C ALA A 283 -5.72 20.18 6.20
N ILE A 284 -6.22 20.12 7.43
CA ILE A 284 -7.39 20.90 7.90
C ILE A 284 -7.08 22.39 7.80
N GLY A 285 -5.91 22.82 8.33
CA GLY A 285 -5.48 24.22 8.24
C GLY A 285 -5.41 24.74 6.81
N TYR A 286 -4.90 23.92 5.88
CA TYR A 286 -4.83 24.25 4.46
C TYR A 286 -6.20 24.39 3.79
N LYS A 287 -7.22 23.66 4.26
CA LYS A 287 -8.58 23.71 3.69
C LYS A 287 -9.39 24.91 4.16
N ARG A 288 -9.02 25.55 5.26
CA ARG A 288 -9.68 26.78 5.72
C ARG A 288 -9.60 27.86 4.64
N GLY A 289 -10.73 28.46 4.29
CA GLY A 289 -10.87 29.45 3.23
C GLY A 289 -10.80 28.90 1.79
N LYS A 290 -10.87 27.56 1.63
CA LYS A 290 -10.90 26.88 0.31
C LYS A 290 -12.12 25.97 0.22
N ASN A 291 -12.34 25.43 -0.97
CA ASN A 291 -13.38 24.44 -1.19
C ASN A 291 -12.89 23.02 -0.85
N ILE A 292 -13.85 22.20 -0.44
CA ILE A 292 -13.71 20.75 -0.26
C ILE A 292 -14.74 20.04 -1.14
N TYR A 293 -14.41 18.84 -1.60
CA TYR A 293 -15.29 18.03 -2.42
C TYR A 293 -16.01 16.99 -1.56
N ILE A 294 -17.34 17.13 -1.41
CA ILE A 294 -18.19 16.25 -0.59
C ILE A 294 -19.40 15.82 -1.41
N LYS A 295 -19.71 14.53 -1.43
CA LYS A 295 -20.90 13.95 -2.09
C LYS A 295 -21.06 14.37 -3.56
N GLY A 296 -19.96 14.57 -4.28
CA GLY A 296 -19.98 14.96 -5.67
C GLY A 296 -20.00 16.48 -5.93
N GLU A 297 -20.01 17.30 -4.89
CA GLU A 297 -20.08 18.76 -5.02
C GLU A 297 -18.88 19.45 -4.38
N SER A 298 -18.49 20.59 -4.97
CA SER A 298 -17.44 21.45 -4.44
C SER A 298 -18.06 22.54 -3.56
N VAL A 299 -17.89 22.41 -2.24
CA VAL A 299 -18.48 23.31 -1.25
C VAL A 299 -17.39 24.04 -0.45
N PRO A 300 -17.65 25.27 0.07
CA PRO A 300 -16.72 25.93 0.96
C PRO A 300 -16.44 25.10 2.22
N PHE A 301 -15.16 25.02 2.64
CA PHE A 301 -14.80 24.32 3.86
C PHE A 301 -15.36 25.05 5.09
N VAL A 302 -16.03 24.33 5.96
CA VAL A 302 -16.57 24.80 7.25
C VAL A 302 -16.01 23.91 8.35
N ASP A 303 -15.49 24.50 9.42
CA ASP A 303 -15.04 23.74 10.59
C ASP A 303 -16.22 22.98 11.20
N GLY A 304 -16.16 21.64 11.15
CA GLY A 304 -17.21 20.75 11.65
C GLY A 304 -16.91 19.28 11.35
N PRO A 305 -17.59 18.35 12.03
CA PRO A 305 -17.25 16.92 11.95
C PRO A 305 -17.27 16.35 10.53
N GLU A 306 -18.24 16.70 9.69
CA GLU A 306 -18.37 16.16 8.33
C GLU A 306 -17.18 16.54 7.45
N HIS A 307 -16.80 17.83 7.45
CA HIS A 307 -15.69 18.32 6.66
C HIS A 307 -14.34 17.86 7.21
N HIS A 308 -14.19 17.83 8.55
CA HIS A 308 -12.99 17.29 9.19
C HIS A 308 -12.82 15.80 8.85
N ASN A 309 -13.89 14.99 8.96
CA ASN A 309 -13.82 13.56 8.61
C ASN A 309 -13.42 13.34 7.15
N LYS A 310 -13.90 14.18 6.23
CA LYS A 310 -13.49 14.10 4.82
C LYS A 310 -12.01 14.42 4.64
N VAL A 311 -11.48 15.45 5.32
CA VAL A 311 -10.04 15.77 5.26
C VAL A 311 -9.20 14.66 5.89
N ILE A 312 -9.65 14.07 7.00
CA ILE A 312 -9.00 12.92 7.64
C ILE A 312 -8.94 11.74 6.66
N GLU A 313 -10.08 11.39 6.07
CA GLU A 313 -10.18 10.31 5.08
C GLU A 313 -9.22 10.54 3.90
N ASP A 314 -9.27 11.71 3.28
CA ASP A 314 -8.42 12.05 2.14
C ASP A 314 -6.93 11.99 2.51
N THR A 315 -6.56 12.46 3.71
CA THR A 315 -5.17 12.41 4.18
C THR A 315 -4.70 10.98 4.39
N LEU A 316 -5.52 10.14 5.04
CA LEU A 316 -5.20 8.73 5.28
C LEU A 316 -5.08 7.95 3.96
N ASN A 317 -6.00 8.17 3.02
CA ASN A 317 -5.96 7.54 1.71
C ASN A 317 -4.69 7.96 0.94
N ASN A 318 -4.36 9.25 0.92
CA ASN A 318 -3.14 9.71 0.26
C ASN A 318 -1.87 9.13 0.89
N VAL A 319 -1.80 9.03 2.22
CA VAL A 319 -0.64 8.38 2.88
C VAL A 319 -0.56 6.91 2.50
N ASN A 320 -1.67 6.17 2.59
CA ASN A 320 -1.67 4.74 2.29
C ASN A 320 -1.39 4.47 0.80
N ASP A 321 -2.12 5.11 -0.11
CA ASP A 321 -2.08 4.78 -1.53
C ASP A 321 -0.87 5.39 -2.25
N ILE A 322 -0.47 6.60 -1.88
CA ILE A 322 0.61 7.30 -2.56
C ILE A 322 1.94 7.07 -1.86
N ILE A 323 2.02 7.34 -0.53
CA ILE A 323 3.29 7.27 0.17
C ILE A 323 3.69 5.81 0.43
N LEU A 324 2.84 5.06 1.16
CA LEU A 324 3.19 3.72 1.64
C LEU A 324 3.05 2.62 0.58
N PHE A 325 2.28 2.86 -0.48
CA PHE A 325 2.14 1.88 -1.55
C PHE A 325 2.92 2.29 -2.81
N ARG A 326 2.56 3.38 -3.50
CA ARG A 326 3.16 3.72 -4.79
C ARG A 326 4.60 4.19 -4.67
N LEU A 327 4.85 5.26 -3.91
CA LEU A 327 6.21 5.81 -3.76
C LEU A 327 7.15 4.82 -3.07
N SER A 328 6.67 4.06 -2.06
CA SER A 328 7.46 3.03 -1.40
C SER A 328 7.96 1.98 -2.41
N ASN A 329 7.12 1.50 -3.33
CA ASN A 329 7.52 0.53 -4.35
C ASN A 329 8.59 1.10 -5.30
N TYR A 330 8.41 2.33 -5.77
CA TYR A 330 9.41 2.98 -6.63
C TYR A 330 10.72 3.27 -5.88
N PHE A 331 10.65 3.67 -4.62
CA PHE A 331 11.84 3.89 -3.80
C PHE A 331 12.56 2.58 -3.48
N MET A 332 11.84 1.50 -3.24
CA MET A 332 12.42 0.18 -3.07
C MET A 332 13.27 -0.20 -4.30
N ARG A 333 12.70 -0.04 -5.50
CA ARG A 333 13.44 -0.29 -6.73
C ARG A 333 14.63 0.64 -6.90
N PHE A 334 14.44 1.94 -6.69
CA PHE A 334 15.53 2.92 -6.76
C PHE A 334 16.66 2.59 -5.78
N SER A 335 16.36 2.29 -4.51
CA SER A 335 17.36 1.87 -3.52
C SER A 335 18.11 0.63 -3.94
N THR A 336 17.42 -0.34 -4.53
CA THR A 336 18.03 -1.59 -5.02
C THR A 336 19.06 -1.30 -6.11
N GLU A 337 18.69 -0.53 -7.13
CA GLU A 337 19.61 -0.19 -8.24
C GLU A 337 20.73 0.75 -7.77
N LEU A 338 20.44 1.68 -6.87
CA LEU A 338 21.44 2.57 -6.29
C LEU A 338 22.49 1.82 -5.45
N LYS A 339 22.07 0.80 -4.67
CA LYS A 339 22.97 -0.10 -3.94
C LYS A 339 23.89 -0.86 -4.89
N LYS A 340 23.34 -1.44 -5.96
CA LYS A 340 24.11 -2.13 -7.01
C LYS A 340 25.15 -1.18 -7.65
N TYR A 341 24.71 0.02 -8.06
CA TYR A 341 25.58 1.00 -8.69
C TYR A 341 26.73 1.45 -7.77
N LYS A 342 26.40 1.77 -6.50
CA LYS A 342 27.40 2.18 -5.49
C LYS A 342 28.23 1.01 -4.93
N ARG A 343 27.89 -0.23 -5.26
CA ARG A 343 28.49 -1.47 -4.72
C ARG A 343 28.45 -1.50 -3.18
N LYS A 344 27.26 -1.21 -2.61
CA LYS A 344 27.03 -1.16 -1.16
C LYS A 344 25.82 -1.99 -0.79
N ASP A 345 25.89 -2.68 0.34
CA ASP A 345 24.76 -3.45 0.86
C ASP A 345 23.70 -2.56 1.53
N PHE A 346 24.08 -1.36 1.97
CA PHE A 346 23.16 -0.40 2.58
C PHE A 346 23.43 1.04 2.11
N LEU A 347 22.43 1.88 2.25
CA LEU A 347 22.50 3.33 2.02
C LEU A 347 22.31 4.06 3.34
N ALA A 348 23.21 4.99 3.67
CA ALA A 348 23.06 5.83 4.86
C ALA A 348 21.82 6.74 4.74
N ASN A 349 21.49 7.14 3.51
CA ASN A 349 20.34 7.96 3.16
C ASN A 349 19.40 7.14 2.28
N ASP A 350 18.65 6.19 2.88
CA ASP A 350 17.72 5.29 2.19
C ASP A 350 16.28 5.76 2.41
N TRP A 351 15.72 6.44 1.40
CA TRP A 351 14.37 6.96 1.50
C TRP A 351 13.28 5.89 1.43
N TYR A 352 13.57 4.72 0.90
CA TYR A 352 12.66 3.59 1.03
C TYR A 352 12.41 3.27 2.50
N GLU A 353 13.50 3.15 3.28
CA GLU A 353 13.43 2.93 4.72
C GLU A 353 12.72 4.10 5.45
N PHE A 354 13.04 5.34 5.08
CA PHE A 354 12.42 6.52 5.69
C PHE A 354 10.92 6.59 5.42
N VAL A 355 10.47 6.21 4.23
CA VAL A 355 9.06 6.18 3.87
C VAL A 355 8.33 5.10 4.64
N GLU A 356 8.90 3.91 4.76
CA GLU A 356 8.29 2.78 5.48
C GLU A 356 8.03 3.13 6.95
N TYR A 357 8.99 3.78 7.60
CA TYR A 357 8.91 4.11 9.04
C TYR A 357 8.43 5.54 9.34
N GLY A 358 8.16 6.35 8.33
CA GLY A 358 7.65 7.72 8.50
C GLY A 358 8.60 8.65 9.22
N THR A 359 9.90 8.44 9.11
CA THR A 359 10.92 9.26 9.79
C THR A 359 12.30 9.06 9.17
N THR A 360 13.14 10.09 9.23
CA THR A 360 14.56 10.01 8.87
C THR A 360 15.45 9.64 10.08
N ASN A 361 14.88 9.57 11.28
CA ASN A 361 15.61 9.30 12.51
C ASN A 361 15.95 7.80 12.62
N LYS A 362 17.24 7.46 12.50
CA LYS A 362 17.74 6.08 12.51
C LYS A 362 17.42 5.33 13.80
N THR A 363 17.42 6.02 14.94
CA THR A 363 17.05 5.41 16.22
C THR A 363 15.56 5.02 16.23
N CYS A 364 14.70 5.92 15.79
CA CYS A 364 13.26 5.61 15.67
C CYS A 364 13.00 4.46 14.70
N ILE A 365 13.71 4.41 13.58
CA ILE A 365 13.63 3.31 12.61
C ILE A 365 14.04 2.00 13.25
N LEU A 366 15.19 1.97 13.95
CA LEU A 366 15.65 0.78 14.65
C LEU A 366 14.63 0.28 15.68
N LEU A 367 14.07 1.18 16.47
CA LEU A 367 13.06 0.83 17.47
C LEU A 367 11.80 0.25 16.81
N GLN A 368 11.31 0.86 15.71
CA GLN A 368 10.14 0.37 14.98
C GLN A 368 10.41 -1.00 14.32
N LYS A 369 11.58 -1.24 13.76
CA LYS A 369 12.01 -2.55 13.24
C LYS A 369 11.94 -3.66 14.29
N ASN A 370 12.14 -3.32 15.54
CA ASN A 370 12.12 -4.25 16.66
C ASN A 370 10.73 -4.32 17.37
N GLY A 371 9.70 -3.71 16.78
CA GLY A 371 8.31 -3.89 17.21
C GLY A 371 7.72 -2.78 18.08
N PHE A 372 8.42 -1.66 18.25
CA PHE A 372 7.83 -0.47 18.88
C PHE A 372 6.91 0.26 17.91
N SER A 373 5.81 0.80 18.41
CA SER A 373 4.99 1.72 17.63
C SER A 373 5.73 3.03 17.33
N PRO A 374 5.37 3.76 16.26
CA PRO A 374 5.99 5.04 15.93
C PRO A 374 5.95 6.05 17.07
N GLU A 375 4.85 6.08 17.84
CA GLU A 375 4.67 6.97 18.98
C GLU A 375 5.61 6.64 20.12
N VAL A 376 5.76 5.35 20.43
CA VAL A 376 6.64 4.88 21.49
C VAL A 376 8.11 5.03 21.09
N ALA A 377 8.46 4.71 19.84
CA ALA A 377 9.79 4.93 19.28
C ALA A 377 10.22 6.41 19.39
N THR A 378 9.31 7.33 18.99
CA THR A 378 9.53 8.77 19.10
C THR A 378 9.64 9.22 20.57
N TYR A 379 8.84 8.66 21.47
CA TYR A 379 8.94 8.97 22.90
C TYR A 379 10.27 8.52 23.47
N ILE A 380 10.71 7.30 23.23
CA ILE A 380 12.01 6.78 23.69
C ILE A 380 13.15 7.64 23.14
N GLN A 381 13.12 7.98 21.86
CA GLN A 381 14.14 8.81 21.22
C GLN A 381 14.21 10.23 21.83
N LYS A 382 13.07 10.86 22.15
CA LYS A 382 13.03 12.18 22.80
C LYS A 382 13.58 12.17 24.24
N HIS A 383 13.65 11.00 24.86
CA HIS A 383 14.20 10.78 26.21
C HIS A 383 15.40 9.85 26.14
N GLU A 384 16.24 10.03 25.11
CA GLU A 384 17.36 9.11 24.84
C GLU A 384 18.32 9.00 26.02
N ASP A 385 18.59 10.07 26.77
CA ASP A 385 19.45 10.05 27.95
C ASP A 385 18.97 9.05 29.00
N LEU A 386 17.66 8.84 29.13
CA LEU A 386 17.06 7.92 30.08
C LEU A 386 16.97 6.49 29.57
N TYR A 387 16.70 6.31 28.27
CA TYR A 387 16.25 5.02 27.72
C TYR A 387 17.18 4.42 26.68
N ILE A 388 18.16 5.17 26.17
CA ILE A 388 19.04 4.71 25.09
C ILE A 388 20.49 4.69 25.59
N GLU A 389 21.21 3.64 25.20
CA GLU A 389 22.66 3.54 25.30
C GLU A 389 23.25 3.43 23.90
N ARG A 390 24.23 4.29 23.62
CA ARG A 390 24.98 4.26 22.36
C ARG A 390 26.27 3.52 22.59
N THR A 391 26.44 2.38 21.92
CA THR A 391 27.66 1.54 21.98
C THR A 391 28.41 1.64 20.65
N GLU A 392 29.60 1.12 20.59
CA GLU A 392 30.37 1.00 19.33
C GLU A 392 29.63 0.13 18.30
N ASP A 393 28.90 -0.89 18.77
CA ASP A 393 28.12 -1.80 17.95
C ASP A 393 26.71 -1.26 17.53
N GLY A 394 26.32 -0.06 18.02
CA GLY A 394 25.04 0.55 17.68
C GLY A 394 24.27 1.12 18.87
N VAL A 395 22.95 1.00 18.81
CA VAL A 395 22.02 1.54 19.82
C VAL A 395 21.35 0.39 20.56
N ARG A 396 21.36 0.45 21.89
CA ARG A 396 20.65 -0.47 22.80
C ARG A 396 19.69 0.29 23.71
N ILE A 397 18.71 -0.41 24.24
CA ILE A 397 17.69 0.14 25.13
C ILE A 397 18.07 -0.16 26.57
N LYS A 398 18.06 0.86 27.43
CA LYS A 398 18.28 0.70 28.87
C LYS A 398 17.07 0.04 29.54
N MET A 399 17.30 -0.85 30.50
CA MET A 399 16.26 -1.53 31.28
C MET A 399 15.27 -0.56 31.96
N ALA A 400 15.67 0.68 32.20
CA ALA A 400 14.85 1.75 32.75
C ALA A 400 13.52 1.97 31.98
N VAL A 401 13.46 1.66 30.69
CA VAL A 401 12.23 1.77 29.89
C VAL A 401 11.12 0.84 30.39
N LEU A 402 11.47 -0.33 30.96
CA LEU A 402 10.52 -1.29 31.54
C LEU A 402 9.82 -0.74 32.79
N GLN A 403 10.34 0.32 33.37
CA GLN A 403 9.79 1.02 34.53
C GLN A 403 9.24 2.41 34.15
N CYS A 404 9.09 2.70 32.85
CA CYS A 404 8.58 3.97 32.36
C CYS A 404 7.19 4.25 32.97
N PRO A 405 6.96 5.48 33.52
CA PRO A 405 5.65 5.86 34.09
C PRO A 405 4.51 5.82 33.08
N ARG A 406 4.83 5.98 31.79
CA ARG A 406 3.85 5.93 30.70
C ARG A 406 3.53 4.47 30.39
N LYS A 407 2.31 4.02 30.77
CA LYS A 407 1.89 2.61 30.66
C LYS A 407 1.97 2.05 29.22
N SER A 408 1.71 2.86 28.18
CA SER A 408 1.84 2.42 26.79
C SER A 408 3.28 2.09 26.44
N VAL A 409 4.24 2.93 26.84
CA VAL A 409 5.67 2.70 26.63
C VAL A 409 6.16 1.48 27.39
N GLN A 410 5.77 1.36 28.68
CA GLN A 410 6.12 0.22 29.52
C GLN A 410 5.57 -1.09 28.94
N GLY A 411 4.32 -1.10 28.45
CA GLY A 411 3.67 -2.30 27.89
C GLY A 411 4.38 -2.78 26.63
N GLU A 412 4.63 -1.87 25.67
CA GLU A 412 5.36 -2.22 24.45
C GLU A 412 6.80 -2.65 24.74
N ALA A 413 7.50 -1.94 25.63
CA ALA A 413 8.86 -2.27 26.02
C ALA A 413 8.98 -3.70 26.60
N ARG A 414 8.02 -4.12 27.43
CA ARG A 414 7.94 -5.51 27.94
C ARG A 414 7.73 -6.52 26.82
N THR A 415 6.84 -6.20 25.88
CA THR A 415 6.59 -7.08 24.72
C THR A 415 7.84 -7.23 23.86
N VAL A 416 8.53 -6.12 23.56
CA VAL A 416 9.75 -6.14 22.77
C VAL A 416 10.88 -6.85 23.53
N TYR A 417 11.04 -6.62 24.83
CA TYR A 417 12.03 -7.30 25.65
C TYR A 417 11.86 -8.83 25.63
N ASN A 418 10.62 -9.31 25.67
CA ASN A 418 10.34 -10.74 25.61
C ASN A 418 10.67 -11.36 24.25
N ASN A 419 10.58 -10.58 23.17
CA ASN A 419 10.79 -11.05 21.79
C ASN A 419 12.23 -10.85 21.30
N VAL A 420 12.89 -9.78 21.73
CA VAL A 420 14.22 -9.32 21.27
C VAL A 420 15.03 -8.84 22.50
N PRO A 421 15.36 -9.71 23.45
CA PRO A 421 16.07 -9.31 24.67
C PRO A 421 17.46 -8.74 24.39
N GLU A 422 18.12 -9.15 23.30
CA GLU A 422 19.42 -8.67 22.86
C GLU A 422 19.47 -7.18 22.50
N LEU A 423 18.32 -6.57 22.24
CA LEU A 423 18.20 -5.13 22.00
C LEU A 423 18.40 -4.32 23.29
N PHE A 424 18.29 -4.98 24.45
CA PHE A 424 18.39 -4.32 25.75
C PHE A 424 19.79 -4.50 26.35
N VAL A 425 20.19 -3.50 27.15
CA VAL A 425 21.45 -3.59 27.92
C VAL A 425 21.22 -4.60 29.03
N THR A 426 22.01 -5.67 29.05
CA THR A 426 22.11 -6.54 30.21
C THR A 426 23.03 -5.88 31.20
N GLU A 427 22.57 -5.66 32.43
CA GLU A 427 23.40 -5.20 33.56
C GLU A 427 24.58 -6.14 33.82
#